data_0dbd972f7528f235b2c64365aedf444f
#
_entry.id   0dbd972f7528f235b2c64365aedf444f
#
_cell.length_a   1.000
_cell.length_b   1.000
_cell.length_c   1.000
_cell.angle_alpha   90.00
_cell.angle_beta   90.00
_cell.angle_gamma   90.00
#
_symmetry.space_group_name_H-M   'P 1'
#
loop_
_entity.id
_entity.type
_entity.pdbx_description
1 polymer ?
#
loop_
_entity_poly.entity_id
_entity_poly.type
_entity_poly.pdbx_seq_one_letter_code
_entity_poly.pdbx_strand_id
1 'polypeptide(L)'
;IDNFHLLEHDKEELFFHLYNNSVNQKKSILITTDNTSKKNIQLPDLKSRINSFHSVEIYQPDDHLVKVLLFKYFSTQQIKIDTGVVEFLNKRISRNYEDIYFTLKKINKLSLEHKSKITKPFLNKFLTF
;
A
#
# COMPACT_ATOMS: atom_id res chain seq x y z
N ILE A 1 12.92 6.64 -3.84
CA ILE A 1 11.99 7.63 -4.40
C ILE A 1 10.65 6.96 -4.50
N ASP A 2 9.69 7.53 -3.82
CA ASP A 2 8.34 6.99 -3.75
C ASP A 2 7.43 7.64 -4.80
N ASN A 3 6.43 6.87 -5.27
CA ASN A 3 5.46 7.34 -6.27
C ASN A 3 6.08 7.94 -7.54
N PHE A 4 7.05 7.26 -8.12
CA PHE A 4 7.75 7.73 -9.31
C PHE A 4 6.81 8.08 -10.49
N HIS A 5 5.64 7.47 -10.56
CA HIS A 5 4.62 7.78 -11.56
C HIS A 5 4.09 9.21 -11.47
N LEU A 6 4.28 9.91 -10.34
CA LEU A 6 3.90 11.32 -10.14
C LEU A 6 5.02 12.29 -10.50
N LEU A 7 6.20 11.81 -10.94
CA LEU A 7 7.29 12.72 -11.36
C LEU A 7 6.84 13.56 -12.54
N GLU A 8 6.90 14.87 -12.44
CA GLU A 8 6.58 15.82 -13.49
C GLU A 8 7.66 15.81 -14.59
N HIS A 9 7.28 16.09 -15.85
CA HIS A 9 8.22 16.02 -16.97
C HIS A 9 9.38 17.00 -16.87
N ASP A 10 9.15 18.18 -16.32
CA ASP A 10 10.18 19.20 -16.07
C ASP A 10 11.25 18.75 -15.05
N LYS A 11 10.96 17.69 -14.26
CA LYS A 11 11.87 17.09 -13.28
C LYS A 11 12.58 15.84 -13.79
N GLU A 12 12.32 15.40 -15.01
CA GLU A 12 12.95 14.19 -15.57
C GLU A 12 14.47 14.35 -15.71
N GLU A 13 14.95 15.53 -16.13
CA GLU A 13 16.38 15.84 -16.22
C GLU A 13 17.04 15.81 -14.84
N LEU A 14 16.41 16.41 -13.84
CA LEU A 14 16.91 16.41 -12.47
C LEU A 14 17.04 14.98 -11.93
N PHE A 15 16.03 14.14 -12.19
CA PHE A 15 16.08 12.74 -11.81
C PHE A 15 17.20 11.99 -12.54
N PHE A 16 17.39 12.26 -13.84
CA PHE A 16 18.46 11.66 -14.64
C PHE A 16 19.85 12.01 -14.09
N HIS A 17 20.06 13.26 -13.69
CA HIS A 17 21.31 13.69 -13.02
C HIS A 17 21.51 13.01 -11.68
N LEU A 18 20.45 12.88 -10.87
CA LEU A 18 20.49 12.16 -9.61
C LEU A 18 20.85 10.68 -9.82
N TYR A 19 20.26 10.04 -10.83
CA TYR A 19 20.59 8.67 -11.20
C TYR A 19 22.07 8.52 -11.53
N ASN A 20 22.60 9.34 -12.44
CA ASN A 20 24.01 9.29 -12.86
C ASN A 20 24.96 9.51 -11.68
N ASN A 21 24.65 10.47 -10.82
CA ASN A 21 25.44 10.74 -9.62
C ASN A 21 25.44 9.54 -8.66
N SER A 22 24.29 8.89 -8.47
CA SER A 22 24.18 7.70 -7.63
C SER A 22 25.00 6.53 -8.18
N VAL A 23 24.96 6.32 -9.49
CA VAL A 23 25.77 5.28 -10.16
C VAL A 23 27.26 5.56 -9.97
N ASN A 24 27.70 6.81 -10.19
CA ASN A 24 29.10 7.21 -10.01
C ASN A 24 29.58 7.01 -8.57
N GLN A 25 28.68 7.21 -7.59
CA GLN A 25 28.96 6.99 -6.18
C GLN A 25 28.75 5.53 -5.74
N LYS A 26 28.44 4.61 -6.64
CA LYS A 26 28.11 3.20 -6.37
C LYS A 26 26.96 3.04 -5.35
N LYS A 27 25.99 3.92 -5.40
CA LYS A 27 24.77 3.88 -4.57
C LYS A 27 23.62 3.24 -5.33
N SER A 28 22.75 2.57 -4.62
CA SER A 28 21.51 2.02 -5.17
C SER A 28 20.37 3.03 -5.10
N ILE A 29 19.49 2.99 -6.10
CA ILE A 29 18.23 3.74 -6.11
C ILE A 29 17.08 2.74 -6.05
N LEU A 30 16.19 2.93 -5.11
CA LEU A 30 14.91 2.24 -5.04
C LEU A 30 13.82 3.23 -5.45
N ILE A 31 12.98 2.82 -6.39
CA ILE A 31 11.79 3.58 -6.79
C ILE A 31 10.54 2.73 -6.59
N THR A 32 9.46 3.36 -6.17
CA THR A 32 8.13 2.75 -6.19
C THR A 32 7.28 3.41 -7.26
N THR A 33 6.44 2.67 -7.92
CA THR A 33 5.55 3.16 -8.96
C THR A 33 4.25 2.38 -8.97
N ASP A 34 3.18 3.02 -9.43
CA ASP A 34 1.93 2.34 -9.71
C ASP A 34 2.08 1.45 -10.97
N ASN A 35 1.51 0.26 -10.93
CA ASN A 35 1.58 -0.71 -12.03
C ASN A 35 0.77 -0.28 -13.28
N THR A 36 -0.21 0.61 -13.09
CA THR A 36 -1.08 1.07 -14.17
C THR A 36 -0.45 2.11 -15.09
N SER A 37 0.57 2.79 -14.62
CA SER A 37 1.26 3.85 -15.37
C SER A 37 2.68 3.44 -15.74
N LYS A 38 2.83 2.78 -16.89
CA LYS A 38 4.09 2.95 -17.64
C LYS A 38 4.16 4.43 -17.97
N LYS A 39 4.71 5.21 -17.05
CA LYS A 39 4.83 6.65 -17.22
C LYS A 39 5.39 6.92 -18.60
N ASN A 40 4.76 7.83 -19.32
CA ASN A 40 5.27 8.30 -20.61
C ASN A 40 6.47 9.21 -20.35
N ILE A 41 7.62 8.60 -20.01
CA ILE A 41 8.88 9.32 -19.81
C ILE A 41 9.27 9.91 -21.15
N GLN A 42 9.42 11.23 -21.19
CA GLN A 42 9.75 11.98 -22.41
C GLN A 42 11.25 11.95 -22.69
N LEU A 43 12.09 11.95 -21.64
CA LEU A 43 13.54 11.92 -21.80
C LEU A 43 14.01 10.50 -22.19
N PRO A 44 14.51 10.27 -23.45
CA PRO A 44 14.84 8.92 -23.94
C PRO A 44 15.90 8.22 -23.07
N ASP A 45 16.90 8.95 -22.62
CA ASP A 45 17.99 8.43 -21.80
C ASP A 45 17.50 7.94 -20.45
N LEU A 46 16.62 8.70 -19.79
CA LEU A 46 15.98 8.29 -18.55
C LEU A 46 15.11 7.07 -18.76
N LYS A 47 14.32 7.03 -19.82
CA LYS A 47 13.47 5.87 -20.16
C LYS A 47 14.29 4.61 -20.32
N SER A 48 15.43 4.67 -21.00
CA SER A 48 16.36 3.55 -21.16
C SER A 48 16.88 3.05 -19.81
N ARG A 49 17.26 3.98 -18.91
CA ARG A 49 17.76 3.65 -17.57
C ARG A 49 16.69 2.98 -16.71
N ILE A 50 15.47 3.55 -16.67
CA ILE A 50 14.35 2.98 -15.89
C ILE A 50 13.98 1.58 -16.40
N ASN A 51 14.00 1.35 -17.70
CA ASN A 51 13.74 0.02 -18.28
C ASN A 51 14.80 -1.03 -17.91
N SER A 52 16.00 -0.61 -17.52
CA SER A 52 17.07 -1.50 -17.06
C SER A 52 17.00 -1.86 -15.57
N PHE A 53 16.06 -1.27 -14.81
CA PHE A 53 15.92 -1.56 -13.38
C PHE A 53 15.37 -2.97 -13.18
N HIS A 54 15.87 -3.63 -12.13
CA HIS A 54 15.21 -4.84 -11.64
C HIS A 54 13.87 -4.44 -11.01
N SER A 55 12.79 -5.00 -11.52
CA SER A 55 11.44 -4.71 -11.01
C SER A 55 10.87 -5.90 -10.25
N VAL A 56 10.21 -5.61 -9.14
CA VAL A 56 9.43 -6.58 -8.37
C VAL A 56 8.00 -6.05 -8.28
N GLU A 57 7.05 -6.87 -8.69
CA GLU A 57 5.64 -6.53 -8.63
C GLU A 57 5.04 -6.95 -7.29
N ILE A 58 4.27 -6.05 -6.67
CA ILE A 58 3.50 -6.31 -5.45
C ILE A 58 2.06 -6.57 -5.88
N TYR A 59 1.64 -7.84 -5.78
CA TYR A 59 0.29 -8.24 -6.12
C TYR A 59 -0.71 -7.89 -5.02
N GLN A 60 -1.99 -7.85 -5.37
CA GLN A 60 -3.07 -7.71 -4.40
C GLN A 60 -3.04 -8.87 -3.40
N PRO A 61 -3.39 -8.62 -2.12
CA PRO A 61 -3.33 -9.64 -1.11
C PRO A 61 -4.40 -10.72 -1.33
N ASP A 62 -3.98 -11.97 -1.20
CA ASP A 62 -4.89 -13.11 -1.14
C ASP A 62 -5.62 -13.20 0.21
N ASP A 63 -6.54 -14.14 0.34
CA ASP A 63 -7.32 -14.36 1.56
C ASP A 63 -6.46 -14.64 2.79
N HIS A 64 -5.35 -15.35 2.61
CA HIS A 64 -4.44 -15.64 3.70
C HIS A 64 -3.71 -14.39 4.18
N LEU A 65 -3.15 -13.63 3.23
CA LEU A 65 -2.42 -12.40 3.53
C LEU A 65 -3.35 -11.35 4.16
N VAL A 66 -4.60 -11.23 3.68
CA VAL A 66 -5.59 -10.34 4.32
C VAL A 66 -5.78 -10.69 5.78
N LYS A 67 -5.96 -11.97 6.14
CA LYS A 67 -6.08 -12.39 7.54
C LYS A 67 -4.85 -12.01 8.37
N VAL A 68 -3.66 -12.23 7.82
CA VAL A 68 -2.39 -11.83 8.47
C VAL A 68 -2.35 -10.32 8.71
N LEU A 69 -2.74 -9.52 7.72
CA LEU A 69 -2.79 -8.05 7.83
C LEU A 69 -3.79 -7.60 8.91
N LEU A 70 -4.97 -8.23 8.96
CA LEU A 70 -5.98 -7.95 9.99
C LEU A 70 -5.44 -8.24 11.39
N PHE A 71 -4.88 -9.43 11.61
CA PHE A 71 -4.29 -9.79 12.91
C PHE A 71 -3.14 -8.86 13.29
N LYS A 72 -2.22 -8.58 12.35
CA LYS A 72 -1.10 -7.68 12.58
C LYS A 72 -1.55 -6.30 12.99
N TYR A 73 -2.53 -5.72 12.28
CA TYR A 73 -3.04 -4.39 12.60
C TYR A 73 -3.64 -4.33 13.99
N PHE A 74 -4.58 -5.22 14.31
CA PHE A 74 -5.24 -5.22 15.62
C PHE A 74 -4.27 -5.52 16.77
N SER A 75 -3.33 -6.43 16.55
CA SER A 75 -2.25 -6.69 17.52
C SER A 75 -1.40 -5.46 17.80
N THR A 76 -1.02 -4.72 16.76
CA THR A 76 -0.23 -3.47 16.90
C THR A 76 -1.01 -2.40 17.66
N GLN A 77 -2.35 -2.39 17.53
CA GLN A 77 -3.23 -1.49 18.28
C GLN A 77 -3.60 -2.05 19.68
N GLN A 78 -3.01 -3.18 20.09
CA GLN A 78 -3.32 -3.88 21.35
C GLN A 78 -4.81 -4.28 21.49
N ILE A 79 -5.49 -4.49 20.37
CA ILE A 79 -6.88 -4.89 20.31
C ILE A 79 -6.95 -6.40 20.18
N LYS A 80 -7.58 -7.07 21.17
CA LYS A 80 -7.91 -8.49 21.06
C LYS A 80 -9.10 -8.66 20.14
N ILE A 81 -8.88 -9.36 19.01
CA ILE A 81 -9.93 -9.64 18.04
C ILE A 81 -10.22 -11.14 17.99
N ASP A 82 -11.50 -11.48 17.88
CA ASP A 82 -11.94 -12.87 17.73
C ASP A 82 -11.70 -13.37 16.30
N THR A 83 -11.31 -14.66 16.16
CA THR A 83 -11.06 -15.26 14.84
C THR A 83 -12.29 -15.23 13.95
N GLY A 84 -13.49 -15.40 14.52
CA GLY A 84 -14.74 -15.29 13.79
C GLY A 84 -15.00 -13.88 13.23
N VAL A 85 -14.49 -12.84 13.88
CA VAL A 85 -14.54 -11.45 13.37
C VAL A 85 -13.56 -11.27 12.23
N VAL A 86 -12.35 -11.84 12.33
CA VAL A 86 -11.38 -11.82 11.25
C VAL A 86 -11.90 -12.52 10.00
N GLU A 87 -12.52 -13.69 10.15
CA GLU A 87 -13.15 -14.40 9.03
C GLU A 87 -14.31 -13.61 8.40
N PHE A 88 -15.09 -12.92 9.23
CA PHE A 88 -16.17 -12.07 8.77
C PHE A 88 -15.64 -10.90 7.93
N LEU A 89 -14.58 -10.23 8.40
CA LEU A 89 -13.92 -9.14 7.67
C LEU A 89 -13.27 -9.64 6.39
N ASN A 90 -12.54 -10.75 6.45
CA ASN A 90 -11.85 -11.32 5.30
C ASN A 90 -12.77 -11.59 4.10
N LYS A 91 -14.03 -11.97 4.36
CA LYS A 91 -15.01 -12.21 3.29
C LYS A 91 -15.60 -10.96 2.66
N ARG A 92 -15.41 -9.79 3.26
CA ARG A 92 -16.12 -8.55 2.88
C ARG A 92 -15.20 -7.40 2.53
N ILE A 93 -13.99 -7.41 3.06
CA ILE A 93 -13.02 -6.35 2.82
C ILE A 93 -12.48 -6.41 1.39
N SER A 94 -12.23 -5.25 0.78
CA SER A 94 -11.56 -5.13 -0.50
C SER A 94 -10.20 -5.86 -0.51
N ARG A 95 -9.75 -6.29 -1.69
CA ARG A 95 -8.41 -6.85 -1.90
C ARG A 95 -7.35 -5.79 -2.26
N ASN A 96 -7.64 -4.53 -2.01
CA ASN A 96 -6.71 -3.42 -2.18
C ASN A 96 -6.09 -3.05 -0.83
N TYR A 97 -4.77 -2.85 -0.78
CA TYR A 97 -4.06 -2.53 0.47
C TYR A 97 -4.52 -1.22 1.11
N GLU A 98 -4.79 -0.20 0.31
CA GLU A 98 -5.27 1.09 0.81
C GLU A 98 -6.65 0.96 1.44
N ASP A 99 -7.58 0.29 0.75
CA ASP A 99 -8.94 0.06 1.25
C ASP A 99 -8.93 -0.77 2.53
N ILE A 100 -8.08 -1.81 2.62
CA ILE A 100 -7.87 -2.59 3.83
C ILE A 100 -7.46 -1.66 4.97
N TYR A 101 -6.43 -0.84 4.74
CA TYR A 101 -5.90 0.06 5.76
C TYR A 101 -6.91 1.12 6.21
N PHE A 102 -7.63 1.73 5.27
CA PHE A 102 -8.70 2.68 5.57
C PHE A 102 -9.84 2.05 6.37
N THR A 103 -10.26 0.85 5.96
CA THR A 103 -11.31 0.10 6.67
C THR A 103 -10.88 -0.21 8.09
N LEU A 104 -9.65 -0.67 8.30
CA LEU A 104 -9.11 -0.97 9.62
C LEU A 104 -9.02 0.27 10.51
N LYS A 105 -8.54 1.40 9.96
CA LYS A 105 -8.54 2.69 10.69
C LYS A 105 -9.94 3.13 11.08
N LYS A 106 -10.91 2.99 10.17
CA LYS A 106 -12.32 3.32 10.43
C LYS A 106 -12.90 2.46 11.55
N ILE A 107 -12.65 1.15 11.52
CA ILE A 107 -13.09 0.22 12.57
C ILE A 107 -12.52 0.61 13.92
N ASN A 108 -11.20 0.86 13.98
CA ASN A 108 -10.53 1.27 15.21
C ASN A 108 -11.11 2.58 15.77
N LYS A 109 -11.25 3.59 14.93
CA LYS A 109 -11.84 4.87 15.30
C LYS A 109 -13.25 4.71 15.89
N LEU A 110 -14.11 3.98 15.19
CA LEU A 110 -15.49 3.72 15.66
C LEU A 110 -15.52 2.95 16.97
N SER A 111 -14.64 1.96 17.14
CA SER A 111 -14.53 1.18 18.38
C SER A 111 -14.16 2.07 19.57
N LEU A 112 -13.24 3.02 19.38
CA LEU A 112 -12.84 3.99 20.40
C LEU A 112 -13.95 4.99 20.71
N GLU A 113 -14.58 5.56 19.70
CA GLU A 113 -15.68 6.53 19.84
C GLU A 113 -16.87 5.95 20.63
N HIS A 114 -17.23 4.71 20.30
CA HIS A 114 -18.36 4.02 20.94
C HIS A 114 -17.96 3.22 22.20
N LYS A 115 -16.67 3.22 22.56
CA LYS A 115 -16.12 2.42 23.69
C LYS A 115 -16.59 0.97 23.65
N SER A 116 -16.64 0.39 22.44
CA SER A 116 -17.25 -0.90 22.17
C SER A 116 -16.24 -1.90 21.61
N LYS A 117 -16.37 -3.16 22.01
CA LYS A 117 -15.55 -4.24 21.42
C LYS A 117 -15.93 -4.45 19.95
N ILE A 118 -14.93 -4.78 19.13
CA ILE A 118 -15.13 -5.11 17.73
C ILE A 118 -15.72 -6.51 17.62
N THR A 119 -17.01 -6.57 17.28
CA THR A 119 -17.79 -7.79 17.11
C THR A 119 -18.50 -7.79 15.77
N LYS A 120 -19.02 -8.95 15.32
CA LYS A 120 -19.80 -9.00 14.06
C LYS A 120 -21.03 -8.07 14.08
N PRO A 121 -21.85 -8.00 15.14
CA PRO A 121 -22.93 -7.02 15.24
C PRO A 121 -22.46 -5.57 15.16
N PHE A 122 -21.33 -5.24 15.84
CA PHE A 122 -20.73 -3.93 15.75
C PHE A 122 -20.35 -3.57 14.31
N LEU A 123 -19.67 -4.47 13.60
CA LEU A 123 -19.27 -4.26 12.22
C LEU A 123 -20.47 -4.07 11.29
N ASN A 124 -21.51 -4.92 11.43
CA ASN A 124 -22.74 -4.79 10.64
C ASN A 124 -23.47 -3.46 10.87
N LYS A 125 -23.39 -2.90 12.09
CA LYS A 125 -24.04 -1.63 12.43
C LYS A 125 -23.32 -0.42 11.81
N PHE A 126 -22.01 -0.45 11.75
CA PHE A 126 -21.20 0.72 11.43
C PHE A 126 -20.48 0.66 10.08
N LEU A 127 -20.44 -0.50 9.43
CA LEU A 127 -19.80 -0.68 8.13
C LEU A 127 -20.82 -1.16 7.10
N THR A 128 -20.90 -0.40 6.03
CA THR A 128 -21.50 -0.85 4.77
C THR A 128 -20.35 -1.39 3.91
N PHE A 129 -20.36 -2.66 3.62
CA PHE A 129 -19.37 -3.32 2.77
C PHE A 129 -19.87 -3.38 1.34
#